data_4644d7b03132330aa06e009fbaf7686b
#
_entry.id   4644d7b03132330aa06e009fbaf7686b
#
_cell.length_a   1.000
_cell.length_b   1.000
_cell.length_c   1.000
_cell.angle_alpha   90.00
_cell.angle_beta   90.00
_cell.angle_gamma   90.00
#
_symmetry.space_group_name_H-M   'P 1'
#
loop_
_entity.id
_entity.type
_entity.pdbx_description
1 polymer ?
#
loop_
_entity_poly.entity_id
_entity_poly.type
_entity_poly.pdbx_seq_one_letter_code
_entity_poly.pdbx_strand_id
1 'polypeptide(L)'
;ERFAYDSYRRFIQMYGDVVLGVEHHNFETILADHKDEHGYSLDTDLTATDWKIIASAFKAKVEKELGEPFPLDPHEQLWGAVSAVFGSWMNDRAKIYRRLHDIPEEWGTAVNVQSMVFGNMGNTSATGVCFTRNPSTGENAFYGEFLLNAQGEDVVAGIRTPQPLTLAEKDLGHSDLPAMEEVMPEIFGELCDVREKLENHYKDMQDMEFTVQQNKLWMLQTRNGKRTAKASFKIAVEMADEGLITKEEAIKRIDPAALDQLLHPTLDPNAPRSV
;
A
#
# COMPACT_ATOMS: atom_id res chain seq x y z
N GLU A 1 8.82 21.62 -10.63
CA GLU A 1 9.97 20.99 -11.27
C GLU A 1 10.45 19.77 -10.43
N ARG A 2 10.67 19.93 -9.11
CA ARG A 2 11.08 18.84 -8.21
C ARG A 2 10.16 17.62 -8.32
N PHE A 3 8.84 17.82 -8.16
CA PHE A 3 7.83 16.77 -8.30
C PHE A 3 7.94 16.01 -9.63
N ALA A 4 8.12 16.72 -10.75
CA ALA A 4 8.19 16.08 -12.06
C ALA A 4 9.40 15.16 -12.19
N TYR A 5 10.58 15.57 -11.69
CA TYR A 5 11.77 14.74 -11.75
C TYR A 5 11.75 13.59 -10.74
N ASP A 6 11.18 13.77 -9.54
CA ASP A 6 10.98 12.69 -8.59
C ASP A 6 10.04 11.62 -9.18
N SER A 7 8.91 12.03 -9.75
CA SER A 7 7.98 11.10 -10.41
C SER A 7 8.63 10.39 -11.60
N TYR A 8 9.45 11.10 -12.38
CA TYR A 8 10.14 10.51 -13.52
C TYR A 8 11.22 9.50 -13.10
N ARG A 9 12.01 9.80 -12.05
CA ARG A 9 12.98 8.81 -11.56
C ARG A 9 12.29 7.56 -11.02
N ARG A 10 11.16 7.70 -10.29
CA ARG A 10 10.35 6.56 -9.80
C ARG A 10 9.84 5.72 -10.97
N PHE A 11 9.39 6.38 -12.03
CA PHE A 11 8.99 5.68 -13.25
C PHE A 11 10.15 4.91 -13.89
N ILE A 12 11.33 5.53 -14.03
CA ILE A 12 12.51 4.86 -14.60
C ILE A 12 12.91 3.65 -13.75
N GLN A 13 12.93 3.79 -12.43
CA GLN A 13 13.25 2.70 -11.50
C GLN A 13 12.26 1.54 -11.64
N MET A 14 10.95 1.81 -11.55
CA MET A 14 9.92 0.79 -11.65
C MET A 14 9.91 0.12 -13.04
N TYR A 15 10.01 0.91 -14.11
CA TYR A 15 10.06 0.38 -15.46
C TYR A 15 11.33 -0.44 -15.71
N GLY A 16 12.46 0.07 -15.26
CA GLY A 16 13.76 -0.61 -15.36
C GLY A 16 13.78 -1.96 -14.65
N ASP A 17 13.24 -2.01 -13.43
CA ASP A 17 13.15 -3.23 -12.63
C ASP A 17 12.09 -4.19 -13.19
N VAL A 18 10.84 -3.76 -13.24
CA VAL A 18 9.69 -4.64 -13.51
C VAL A 18 9.55 -5.01 -14.99
N VAL A 19 9.82 -4.05 -15.90
CA VAL A 19 9.60 -4.27 -17.33
C VAL A 19 10.87 -4.73 -18.02
N LEU A 20 12.01 -4.08 -17.71
CA LEU A 20 13.28 -4.34 -18.38
C LEU A 20 14.14 -5.39 -17.65
N GLY A 21 13.84 -5.71 -16.38
CA GLY A 21 14.54 -6.74 -15.61
C GLY A 21 15.91 -6.33 -15.07
N VAL A 22 16.17 -5.04 -14.94
CA VAL A 22 17.35 -4.51 -14.25
C VAL A 22 17.14 -4.64 -12.74
N GLU A 23 18.06 -5.30 -12.04
CA GLU A 23 17.91 -5.57 -10.63
C GLU A 23 17.73 -4.28 -9.79
N HIS A 24 16.72 -4.29 -8.92
CA HIS A 24 16.28 -3.16 -8.10
C HIS A 24 17.42 -2.48 -7.32
N HIS A 25 18.31 -3.27 -6.73
CA HIS A 25 19.42 -2.77 -5.93
C HIS A 25 20.36 -1.81 -6.69
N ASN A 26 20.44 -1.91 -8.01
CA ASN A 26 21.24 -1.01 -8.82
C ASN A 26 20.76 0.45 -8.75
N PHE A 27 19.44 0.63 -8.70
CA PHE A 27 18.83 1.95 -8.56
C PHE A 27 18.96 2.48 -7.13
N GLU A 28 18.73 1.61 -6.13
CA GLU A 28 18.86 1.96 -4.72
C GLU A 28 20.30 2.39 -4.38
N THR A 29 21.31 1.71 -4.92
CA THR A 29 22.71 2.09 -4.72
C THR A 29 22.99 3.50 -5.24
N ILE A 30 22.55 3.82 -6.46
CA ILE A 30 22.75 5.16 -7.04
C ILE A 30 22.07 6.25 -6.19
N LEU A 31 20.88 5.98 -5.69
CA LEU A 31 20.15 6.91 -4.83
C LEU A 31 20.84 7.09 -3.47
N ALA A 32 21.28 5.99 -2.85
CA ALA A 32 21.99 6.01 -1.58
C ALA A 32 23.33 6.76 -1.69
N ASP A 33 24.14 6.44 -2.68
CA ASP A 33 25.41 7.09 -2.92
C ASP A 33 25.24 8.62 -3.10
N HIS A 34 24.23 9.05 -3.87
CA HIS A 34 23.95 10.47 -4.06
C HIS A 34 23.52 11.16 -2.76
N LYS A 35 22.70 10.49 -1.94
CA LYS A 35 22.31 11.01 -0.61
C LYS A 35 23.51 11.15 0.31
N ASP A 36 24.36 10.13 0.39
CA ASP A 36 25.54 10.10 1.24
C ASP A 36 26.54 11.21 0.84
N GLU A 37 26.78 11.40 -0.45
CA GLU A 37 27.67 12.46 -0.97
C GLU A 37 27.21 13.88 -0.61
N HIS A 38 25.88 14.09 -0.47
CA HIS A 38 25.30 15.40 -0.20
C HIS A 38 24.80 15.56 1.25
N GLY A 39 24.89 14.51 2.08
CA GLY A 39 24.45 14.52 3.48
C GLY A 39 22.93 14.55 3.63
N TYR A 40 22.17 14.02 2.68
CA TYR A 40 20.71 13.90 2.72
C TYR A 40 20.29 12.62 3.45
N SER A 41 19.25 12.71 4.27
CA SER A 41 18.70 11.57 4.99
C SER A 41 17.42 11.04 4.34
N LEU A 42 16.56 11.93 3.88
CA LEU A 42 15.25 11.59 3.31
C LEU A 42 15.16 11.99 1.84
N ASP A 43 14.30 11.32 1.08
CA ASP A 43 13.99 11.68 -0.31
C ASP A 43 13.42 13.10 -0.42
N THR A 44 12.77 13.59 0.64
CA THR A 44 12.26 14.95 0.72
C THR A 44 13.34 16.03 0.76
N ASP A 45 14.58 15.68 1.10
CA ASP A 45 15.71 16.60 1.17
C ASP A 45 16.27 16.93 -0.21
N LEU A 46 16.08 16.03 -1.20
CA LEU A 46 16.61 16.19 -2.55
C LEU A 46 15.89 17.30 -3.33
N THR A 47 16.67 18.07 -4.05
CA THR A 47 16.19 19.17 -4.91
C THR A 47 15.75 18.65 -6.29
N ALA A 48 15.19 19.55 -7.11
CA ALA A 48 14.88 19.24 -8.51
C ALA A 48 16.13 18.87 -9.31
N THR A 49 17.27 19.51 -9.02
CA THR A 49 18.55 19.25 -9.69
C THR A 49 19.06 17.85 -9.34
N ASP A 50 18.99 17.46 -8.08
CA ASP A 50 19.39 16.12 -7.63
C ASP A 50 18.58 15.04 -8.34
N TRP A 51 17.25 15.19 -8.36
CA TRP A 51 16.37 14.24 -9.05
C TRP A 51 16.64 14.15 -10.56
N LYS A 52 17.01 15.26 -11.20
CA LYS A 52 17.40 15.25 -12.61
C LYS A 52 18.70 14.47 -12.84
N ILE A 53 19.68 14.63 -11.96
CA ILE A 53 20.95 13.89 -12.00
C ILE A 53 20.69 12.40 -11.79
N ILE A 54 19.93 12.04 -10.76
CA ILE A 54 19.58 10.65 -10.44
C ILE A 54 18.81 10.00 -11.60
N ALA A 55 17.81 10.67 -12.18
CA ALA A 55 17.06 10.15 -13.32
C ALA A 55 17.98 9.88 -14.53
N SER A 56 18.98 10.73 -14.74
CA SER A 56 19.97 10.53 -15.81
C SER A 56 20.90 9.35 -15.51
N ALA A 57 21.33 9.20 -14.26
CA ALA A 57 22.15 8.08 -13.81
C ALA A 57 21.40 6.74 -13.91
N PHE A 58 20.10 6.72 -13.57
CA PHE A 58 19.24 5.54 -13.72
C PHE A 58 19.15 5.10 -15.18
N LYS A 59 18.94 6.02 -16.14
CA LYS A 59 18.91 5.69 -17.56
C LYS A 59 20.26 5.16 -18.06
N ALA A 60 21.36 5.78 -17.64
CA ALA A 60 22.70 5.30 -17.97
C ALA A 60 22.97 3.90 -17.39
N LYS A 61 22.43 3.60 -16.18
CA LYS A 61 22.54 2.27 -15.59
C LYS A 61 21.76 1.24 -16.40
N VAL A 62 20.54 1.54 -16.84
CA VAL A 62 19.75 0.66 -17.72
C VAL A 62 20.52 0.36 -19.01
N GLU A 63 21.04 1.38 -19.67
CA GLU A 63 21.83 1.20 -20.90
C GLU A 63 23.08 0.35 -20.67
N LYS A 64 23.76 0.54 -19.54
CA LYS A 64 24.94 -0.26 -19.17
C LYS A 64 24.62 -1.73 -18.97
N GLU A 65 23.48 -2.04 -18.31
CA GLU A 65 23.08 -3.42 -18.00
C GLU A 65 22.52 -4.17 -19.22
N LEU A 66 21.78 -3.48 -20.08
CA LEU A 66 21.05 -4.11 -21.19
C LEU A 66 21.73 -3.92 -22.56
N GLY A 67 22.64 -2.97 -22.69
CA GLY A 67 23.27 -2.60 -23.97
C GLY A 67 22.36 -1.75 -24.88
N GLU A 68 21.17 -1.38 -24.40
CA GLU A 68 20.18 -0.57 -25.13
C GLU A 68 19.74 0.60 -24.25
N PRO A 69 19.47 1.80 -24.84
CA PRO A 69 19.03 2.95 -24.08
C PRO A 69 17.63 2.76 -23.50
N PHE A 70 17.35 3.43 -22.38
CA PHE A 70 16.00 3.47 -21.80
C PHE A 70 15.00 4.05 -22.81
N PRO A 71 13.84 3.39 -23.09
CA PRO A 71 12.88 3.85 -24.07
C PRO A 71 12.29 5.20 -23.67
N LEU A 72 12.21 6.15 -24.60
CA LEU A 72 11.68 7.49 -24.35
C LEU A 72 10.29 7.71 -24.94
N ASP A 73 9.86 6.90 -25.89
CA ASP A 73 8.52 6.98 -26.46
C ASP A 73 7.47 6.45 -25.50
N PRO A 74 6.45 7.25 -25.12
CA PRO A 74 5.40 6.82 -24.20
C PRO A 74 4.60 5.60 -24.69
N HIS A 75 4.42 5.44 -26.00
CA HIS A 75 3.74 4.28 -26.56
C HIS A 75 4.56 3.00 -26.43
N GLU A 76 5.86 3.10 -26.68
CA GLU A 76 6.80 2.00 -26.45
C GLU A 76 6.81 1.60 -24.98
N GLN A 77 6.88 2.56 -24.07
CA GLN A 77 6.81 2.32 -22.62
C GLN A 77 5.49 1.65 -22.22
N LEU A 78 4.34 2.12 -22.76
CA LEU A 78 3.05 1.54 -22.47
C LEU A 78 2.97 0.07 -22.92
N TRP A 79 3.35 -0.21 -24.14
CA TRP A 79 3.28 -1.58 -24.66
C TRP A 79 4.31 -2.51 -24.01
N GLY A 80 5.47 -1.99 -23.63
CA GLY A 80 6.43 -2.72 -22.80
C GLY A 80 5.84 -3.14 -21.45
N ALA A 81 5.19 -2.20 -20.75
CA ALA A 81 4.52 -2.46 -19.48
C ALA A 81 3.36 -3.46 -19.64
N VAL A 82 2.51 -3.31 -20.66
CA VAL A 82 1.42 -4.25 -20.96
C VAL A 82 1.97 -5.65 -21.21
N SER A 83 3.05 -5.77 -21.98
CA SER A 83 3.70 -7.06 -22.26
C SER A 83 4.28 -7.70 -21.01
N ALA A 84 4.89 -6.91 -20.13
CA ALA A 84 5.42 -7.39 -18.85
C ALA A 84 4.31 -7.94 -17.94
N VAL A 85 3.14 -7.28 -17.88
CA VAL A 85 2.00 -7.79 -17.12
C VAL A 85 1.50 -9.11 -17.67
N PHE A 86 1.33 -9.27 -18.97
CA PHE A 86 0.97 -10.55 -19.57
C PHE A 86 2.02 -11.62 -19.32
N GLY A 87 3.31 -11.27 -19.47
CA GLY A 87 4.42 -12.19 -19.20
C GLY A 87 4.48 -12.66 -17.75
N SER A 88 4.09 -11.82 -16.80
CA SER A 88 4.11 -12.14 -15.36
C SER A 88 3.19 -13.32 -14.99
N TRP A 89 2.17 -13.63 -15.81
CA TRP A 89 1.33 -14.81 -15.64
C TRP A 89 2.14 -16.10 -15.62
N MET A 90 3.24 -16.14 -16.36
CA MET A 90 4.07 -17.33 -16.53
C MET A 90 5.28 -17.37 -15.58
N ASN A 91 5.47 -16.39 -14.69
CA ASN A 91 6.55 -16.44 -13.71
C ASN A 91 6.28 -17.52 -12.63
N ASP A 92 7.33 -18.02 -11.98
CA ASP A 92 7.23 -19.14 -11.05
C ASP A 92 6.38 -18.81 -9.82
N ARG A 93 6.44 -17.59 -9.31
CA ARG A 93 5.60 -17.15 -8.19
C ARG A 93 4.11 -17.20 -8.55
N ALA A 94 3.74 -16.75 -9.74
CA ALA A 94 2.36 -16.79 -10.22
C ALA A 94 1.88 -18.23 -10.44
N LYS A 95 2.73 -19.12 -10.99
CA LYS A 95 2.42 -20.55 -11.16
C LYS A 95 2.17 -21.23 -9.82
N ILE A 96 3.03 -20.97 -8.81
CA ILE A 96 2.86 -21.51 -7.46
C ILE A 96 1.55 -21.01 -6.83
N TYR A 97 1.29 -19.71 -6.92
CA TYR A 97 0.07 -19.10 -6.40
C TYR A 97 -1.19 -19.72 -7.02
N ARG A 98 -1.24 -19.86 -8.35
CA ARG A 98 -2.37 -20.49 -9.04
C ARG A 98 -2.60 -21.92 -8.58
N ARG A 99 -1.53 -22.70 -8.42
CA ARG A 99 -1.62 -24.09 -7.93
C ARG A 99 -2.18 -24.17 -6.52
N LEU A 100 -1.79 -23.26 -5.64
CA LEU A 100 -2.27 -23.21 -4.25
C LEU A 100 -3.73 -22.79 -4.13
N HIS A 101 -4.25 -22.07 -5.12
CA HIS A 101 -5.61 -21.52 -5.10
C HIS A 101 -6.53 -22.12 -6.19
N ASP A 102 -6.13 -23.24 -6.78
CA ASP A 102 -6.89 -23.95 -7.82
C ASP A 102 -7.36 -23.04 -8.99
N ILE A 103 -6.48 -22.09 -9.39
CA ILE A 103 -6.76 -21.17 -10.50
C ILE A 103 -6.27 -21.81 -11.81
N PRO A 104 -7.19 -22.03 -12.80
CA PRO A 104 -6.83 -22.60 -14.09
C PRO A 104 -5.81 -21.76 -14.86
N GLU A 105 -4.83 -22.42 -15.47
CA GLU A 105 -3.74 -21.74 -16.21
C GLU A 105 -4.28 -21.05 -17.48
N GLU A 106 -5.30 -21.64 -18.08
CA GLU A 106 -5.94 -21.15 -19.32
C GLU A 106 -6.74 -19.84 -19.14
N TRP A 107 -7.00 -19.41 -17.93
CA TRP A 107 -7.71 -18.13 -17.71
C TRP A 107 -6.90 -16.92 -18.15
N GLY A 108 -5.59 -16.97 -18.04
CA GLY A 108 -4.73 -15.84 -18.34
C GLY A 108 -4.90 -14.68 -17.34
N THR A 109 -4.42 -13.51 -17.73
CA THR A 109 -4.55 -12.28 -16.94
C THR A 109 -5.06 -11.13 -17.79
N ALA A 110 -5.44 -10.03 -17.15
CA ALA A 110 -5.90 -8.81 -17.83
C ALA A 110 -5.04 -7.62 -17.39
N VAL A 111 -5.02 -6.58 -18.21
CA VAL A 111 -4.31 -5.32 -17.95
C VAL A 111 -5.31 -4.17 -17.91
N ASN A 112 -5.25 -3.37 -16.85
CA ASN A 112 -5.95 -2.10 -16.76
C ASN A 112 -4.93 -0.96 -16.87
N VAL A 113 -5.22 0.01 -17.73
CA VAL A 113 -4.47 1.27 -17.81
C VAL A 113 -5.29 2.35 -17.11
N GLN A 114 -4.77 2.88 -16.02
CA GLN A 114 -5.47 3.92 -15.25
C GLN A 114 -4.58 5.13 -15.02
N SER A 115 -5.23 6.29 -14.88
CA SER A 115 -4.56 7.52 -14.50
C SER A 115 -3.92 7.37 -13.14
N MET A 116 -2.70 7.87 -13.01
CA MET A 116 -2.00 7.91 -11.74
C MET A 116 -2.45 9.12 -10.92
N VAL A 117 -2.59 8.95 -9.61
CA VAL A 117 -2.79 10.01 -8.63
C VAL A 117 -1.57 10.11 -7.72
N PHE A 118 -1.29 11.33 -7.24
CA PHE A 118 -0.02 11.63 -6.61
C PHE A 118 -0.22 12.15 -5.18
N GLY A 119 0.18 11.32 -4.20
CA GLY A 119 0.22 11.68 -2.79
C GLY A 119 1.41 12.55 -2.37
N ASN A 120 2.36 12.79 -3.29
CA ASN A 120 3.59 13.54 -3.05
C ASN A 120 3.62 14.94 -3.69
N MET A 121 2.46 15.59 -3.79
CA MET A 121 2.32 16.96 -4.31
C MET A 121 2.27 18.03 -3.19
N GLY A 122 3.03 17.84 -2.13
CA GLY A 122 3.08 18.76 -1.00
C GLY A 122 2.15 18.37 0.16
N ASN A 123 2.05 19.24 1.16
CA ASN A 123 1.35 18.94 2.42
C ASN A 123 -0.18 18.87 2.32
N THR A 124 -0.75 19.17 1.17
CA THR A 124 -2.18 18.96 0.85
C THR A 124 -2.42 17.62 0.18
N SER A 125 -1.39 16.78 0.12
CA SER A 125 -1.42 15.46 -0.51
C SER A 125 -0.88 14.40 0.46
N ALA A 126 -1.42 13.19 0.37
CA ALA A 126 -1.09 12.07 1.25
C ALA A 126 -1.36 10.74 0.55
N THR A 127 -0.84 9.67 1.12
CA THR A 127 -1.25 8.30 0.78
C THR A 127 -1.42 7.50 2.05
N GLY A 128 -2.30 6.48 2.05
CA GLY A 128 -2.54 5.67 3.23
C GLY A 128 -3.27 4.37 2.95
N VAL A 129 -3.28 3.56 3.98
CA VAL A 129 -3.98 2.27 4.04
C VAL A 129 -4.85 2.22 5.28
N CYS A 130 -6.02 1.63 5.18
CA CYS A 130 -6.92 1.56 6.31
C CYS A 130 -7.87 0.36 6.25
N PHE A 131 -8.43 0.03 7.38
CA PHE A 131 -9.39 -1.06 7.56
C PHE A 131 -10.68 -0.50 8.16
N THR A 132 -11.82 -0.99 7.71
CA THR A 132 -13.11 -0.56 8.25
C THR A 132 -13.30 -0.96 9.70
N ARG A 133 -12.62 -1.99 10.18
CA ARG A 133 -12.53 -2.45 11.58
C ARG A 133 -11.08 -2.83 11.90
N ASN A 134 -10.71 -2.84 13.16
CA ASN A 134 -9.37 -3.22 13.58
C ASN A 134 -9.08 -4.70 13.20
N PRO A 135 -8.10 -4.98 12.33
CA PRO A 135 -7.81 -6.32 11.82
C PRO A 135 -7.20 -7.27 12.87
N SER A 136 -6.68 -6.73 13.95
CA SER A 136 -6.04 -7.48 15.04
C SER A 136 -7.03 -7.83 16.15
N THR A 137 -7.88 -6.87 16.54
CA THR A 137 -8.80 -7.02 17.68
C THR A 137 -10.23 -7.33 17.25
N GLY A 138 -10.64 -6.95 16.04
CA GLY A 138 -11.99 -7.05 15.52
C GLY A 138 -12.92 -5.92 15.95
N GLU A 139 -12.43 -4.92 16.68
CA GLU A 139 -13.24 -3.79 17.11
C GLU A 139 -13.78 -2.99 15.94
N ASN A 140 -15.03 -2.55 16.01
CA ASN A 140 -15.65 -1.66 15.04
C ASN A 140 -15.09 -0.23 15.21
N ALA A 141 -13.78 -0.12 15.00
CA ALA A 141 -13.04 1.13 15.02
C ALA A 141 -12.32 1.30 13.69
N PHE A 142 -12.37 2.51 13.12
CA PHE A 142 -11.62 2.81 11.91
C PHE A 142 -10.13 2.76 12.24
N TYR A 143 -9.37 1.95 11.52
CA TYR A 143 -7.98 1.63 11.82
C TYR A 143 -7.12 1.80 10.58
N GLY A 144 -5.96 2.46 10.71
CA GLY A 144 -5.03 2.60 9.60
C GLY A 144 -4.00 3.68 9.79
N GLU A 145 -3.23 3.89 8.73
CA GLU A 145 -2.11 4.81 8.74
C GLU A 145 -1.99 5.57 7.41
N PHE A 146 -1.38 6.74 7.47
CA PHE A 146 -1.10 7.56 6.28
C PHE A 146 0.24 8.28 6.40
N LEU A 147 0.73 8.76 5.27
CA LEU A 147 1.89 9.64 5.17
C LEU A 147 1.55 10.88 4.36
N LEU A 148 1.84 12.05 4.92
CA LEU A 148 1.79 13.32 4.20
C LEU A 148 2.91 13.38 3.17
N ASN A 149 2.61 13.98 2.00
CA ASN A 149 3.58 14.19 0.93
C ASN A 149 4.37 12.93 0.59
N ALA A 150 3.68 11.83 0.27
CA ALA A 150 4.25 10.50 0.05
C ALA A 150 3.47 9.72 -1.02
N GLN A 151 4.14 8.79 -1.66
CA GLN A 151 3.54 7.78 -2.54
C GLN A 151 3.36 6.44 -1.80
N GLY A 152 2.59 5.51 -2.39
CA GLY A 152 2.29 4.23 -1.76
C GLY A 152 3.53 3.40 -1.39
N GLU A 153 4.57 3.44 -2.20
CA GLU A 153 5.85 2.79 -1.93
C GLU A 153 6.54 3.33 -0.67
N ASP A 154 6.38 4.62 -0.36
CA ASP A 154 6.96 5.24 0.84
C ASP A 154 6.31 4.70 2.13
N VAL A 155 5.02 4.33 2.07
CA VAL A 155 4.31 3.67 3.19
C VAL A 155 4.84 2.25 3.40
N VAL A 156 5.01 1.50 2.32
CA VAL A 156 5.45 0.09 2.36
C VAL A 156 6.92 -0.05 2.74
N ALA A 157 7.76 0.90 2.30
CA ALA A 157 9.21 0.87 2.56
C ALA A 157 9.57 1.08 4.05
N GLY A 158 8.67 1.64 4.86
CA GLY A 158 8.92 1.86 6.29
C GLY A 158 10.03 2.86 6.61
N ILE A 159 10.42 3.70 5.64
CA ILE A 159 11.49 4.71 5.81
C ILE A 159 11.03 5.87 6.70
N ARG A 160 9.74 6.19 6.65
CA ARG A 160 9.10 7.23 7.46
C ARG A 160 8.10 6.59 8.40
N THR A 161 7.98 7.12 9.62
CA THR A 161 6.97 6.68 10.58
C THR A 161 5.59 7.14 10.10
N PRO A 162 4.65 6.22 9.83
CA PRO A 162 3.30 6.58 9.45
C PRO A 162 2.55 7.29 10.59
N GLN A 163 1.58 8.09 10.20
CA GLN A 163 0.69 8.84 11.10
C GLN A 163 -0.63 8.07 11.28
N PRO A 164 -1.23 8.08 12.48
CA PRO A 164 -2.52 7.46 12.74
C PRO A 164 -3.65 8.17 12.00
N LEU A 165 -4.72 7.46 11.63
CA LEU A 165 -5.90 8.07 11.01
C LEU A 165 -6.74 8.82 12.03
N THR A 166 -6.94 8.25 13.22
CA THR A 166 -7.87 8.74 14.23
C THR A 166 -7.15 9.27 15.47
N LEU A 167 -7.81 10.17 16.19
CA LEU A 167 -7.35 10.62 17.51
C LEU A 167 -7.28 9.46 18.51
N ALA A 168 -8.22 8.52 18.43
CA ALA A 168 -8.23 7.34 19.31
C ALA A 168 -6.99 6.47 19.12
N GLU A 169 -6.56 6.24 17.88
CA GLU A 169 -5.31 5.50 17.59
C GLU A 169 -4.08 6.27 18.05
N LYS A 170 -4.07 7.59 17.85
CA LYS A 170 -3.00 8.46 18.33
C LYS A 170 -2.80 8.34 19.84
N ASP A 171 -3.88 8.40 20.61
CA ASP A 171 -3.86 8.32 22.08
C ASP A 171 -3.42 6.93 22.55
N LEU A 172 -3.93 5.86 21.93
CA LEU A 172 -3.58 4.48 22.26
C LEU A 172 -2.12 4.15 21.91
N GLY A 173 -1.63 4.67 20.79
CA GLY A 173 -0.26 4.47 20.31
C GLY A 173 0.77 5.42 20.96
N HIS A 174 0.34 6.36 21.79
CA HIS A 174 1.17 7.44 22.35
C HIS A 174 2.00 8.15 21.28
N SER A 175 1.38 8.40 20.12
CA SER A 175 2.04 9.02 18.97
C SER A 175 2.06 10.55 19.11
N ASP A 176 3.24 11.14 18.95
CA ASP A 176 3.39 12.61 18.88
C ASP A 176 3.00 13.17 17.49
N LEU A 177 2.81 12.27 16.50
CA LEU A 177 2.43 12.66 15.14
C LEU A 177 0.93 13.02 15.08
N PRO A 178 0.54 14.03 14.29
CA PRO A 178 -0.85 14.41 14.17
C PRO A 178 -1.66 13.35 13.40
N ALA A 179 -2.89 13.10 13.84
CA ALA A 179 -3.82 12.21 13.16
C ALA A 179 -4.38 12.85 11.87
N MET A 180 -4.85 12.04 10.92
CA MET A 180 -5.53 12.55 9.72
C MET A 180 -6.78 13.37 10.08
N GLU A 181 -7.50 12.92 11.09
CA GLU A 181 -8.65 13.61 11.66
C GLU A 181 -8.33 15.06 12.07
N GLU A 182 -7.08 15.35 12.50
CA GLU A 182 -6.62 16.70 12.86
C GLU A 182 -6.17 17.51 11.65
N VAL A 183 -5.40 16.91 10.74
CA VAL A 183 -4.70 17.67 9.67
C VAL A 183 -5.45 17.71 8.35
N MET A 184 -6.39 16.77 8.12
CA MET A 184 -7.23 16.70 6.93
C MET A 184 -8.69 16.32 7.28
N PRO A 185 -9.39 17.09 8.13
CA PRO A 185 -10.69 16.68 8.69
C PRO A 185 -11.78 16.46 7.62
N GLU A 186 -11.79 17.25 6.54
CA GLU A 186 -12.74 17.06 5.44
C GLU A 186 -12.50 15.73 4.70
N ILE A 187 -11.25 15.43 4.39
CA ILE A 187 -10.86 14.16 3.75
C ILE A 187 -11.14 12.97 4.67
N PHE A 188 -10.86 13.11 5.96
CA PHE A 188 -11.17 12.09 6.94
C PHE A 188 -12.68 11.82 7.01
N GLY A 189 -13.52 12.87 6.94
CA GLY A 189 -14.97 12.73 6.86
C GLY A 189 -15.42 11.96 5.61
N GLU A 190 -14.89 12.30 4.43
CA GLU A 190 -15.17 11.56 3.18
C GLU A 190 -14.72 10.07 3.29
N LEU A 191 -13.60 9.82 3.93
CA LEU A 191 -13.07 8.47 4.12
C LEU A 191 -13.97 7.65 5.07
N CYS A 192 -14.54 8.28 6.09
CA CYS A 192 -15.54 7.65 6.97
C CYS A 192 -16.81 7.27 6.20
N ASP A 193 -17.29 8.14 5.31
CA ASP A 193 -18.44 7.84 4.46
C ASP A 193 -18.17 6.68 3.50
N VAL A 194 -16.97 6.61 2.95
CA VAL A 194 -16.54 5.50 2.09
C VAL A 194 -16.45 4.20 2.89
N ARG A 195 -15.87 4.22 4.11
CA ARG A 195 -15.83 3.10 5.05
C ARG A 195 -17.21 2.49 5.24
N GLU A 196 -18.20 3.31 5.58
CA GLU A 196 -19.56 2.87 5.83
C GLU A 196 -20.21 2.27 4.57
N LYS A 197 -20.07 2.92 3.42
CA LYS A 197 -20.59 2.44 2.13
C LYS A 197 -20.01 1.08 1.75
N LEU A 198 -18.70 0.90 1.88
CA LEU A 198 -18.02 -0.34 1.51
C LEU A 198 -18.41 -1.51 2.43
N GLU A 199 -18.41 -1.28 3.75
CA GLU A 199 -18.80 -2.32 4.70
C GLU A 199 -20.27 -2.73 4.54
N ASN A 200 -21.16 -1.77 4.29
CA ASN A 200 -22.56 -2.03 3.99
C ASN A 200 -22.77 -2.75 2.65
N HIS A 201 -21.95 -2.48 1.65
CA HIS A 201 -22.04 -3.12 0.34
C HIS A 201 -21.50 -4.56 0.35
N TYR A 202 -20.28 -4.74 0.85
CA TYR A 202 -19.61 -6.05 0.86
C TYR A 202 -20.05 -6.92 2.03
N LYS A 203 -20.70 -6.35 3.03
CA LYS A 203 -21.11 -7.05 4.25
C LYS A 203 -19.96 -7.70 4.99
N ASP A 204 -18.74 -7.16 4.84
CA ASP A 204 -17.53 -7.67 5.46
C ASP A 204 -16.52 -6.54 5.68
N MET A 205 -15.60 -6.73 6.63
CA MET A 205 -14.49 -5.81 6.88
C MET A 205 -13.65 -5.63 5.62
N GLN A 206 -13.40 -4.38 5.27
CA GLN A 206 -12.63 -4.02 4.09
C GLN A 206 -11.25 -3.47 4.47
N ASP A 207 -10.27 -3.85 3.68
CA ASP A 207 -8.92 -3.27 3.57
C ASP A 207 -8.96 -2.28 2.40
N MET A 208 -8.56 -1.03 2.62
CA MET A 208 -8.70 0.06 1.67
C MET A 208 -7.36 0.75 1.47
N GLU A 209 -7.07 1.09 0.22
CA GLU A 209 -5.93 1.93 -0.15
C GLU A 209 -6.45 3.23 -0.74
N PHE A 210 -5.86 4.35 -0.33
CA PHE A 210 -6.28 5.67 -0.77
C PHE A 210 -5.11 6.62 -0.99
N THR A 211 -5.35 7.62 -1.83
CA THR A 211 -4.43 8.75 -2.03
C THR A 211 -5.23 10.06 -1.96
N VAL A 212 -4.65 11.05 -1.32
CA VAL A 212 -5.13 12.43 -1.35
C VAL A 212 -4.22 13.22 -2.27
N GLN A 213 -4.76 13.74 -3.35
CA GLN A 213 -4.04 14.65 -4.24
C GLN A 213 -4.63 16.04 -4.15
N GLN A 214 -3.87 16.96 -3.57
CA GLN A 214 -4.28 18.38 -3.45
C GLN A 214 -5.69 18.55 -2.85
N ASN A 215 -5.88 17.99 -1.64
CA ASN A 215 -7.15 17.99 -0.90
C ASN A 215 -8.31 17.26 -1.62
N LYS A 216 -8.04 16.35 -2.53
CA LYS A 216 -9.05 15.49 -3.15
C LYS A 216 -8.75 14.03 -2.85
N LEU A 217 -9.75 13.34 -2.27
CA LEU A 217 -9.67 11.91 -1.98
C LEU A 217 -9.82 11.07 -3.25
N TRP A 218 -9.00 10.04 -3.37
CA TRP A 218 -9.05 9.02 -4.41
C TRP A 218 -8.93 7.65 -3.78
N MET A 219 -9.95 6.81 -3.95
CA MET A 219 -9.86 5.41 -3.57
C MET A 219 -9.13 4.63 -4.65
N LEU A 220 -8.11 3.87 -4.25
CA LEU A 220 -7.29 3.10 -5.19
C LEU A 220 -7.72 1.65 -5.24
N GLN A 221 -7.96 1.04 -4.08
CA GLN A 221 -8.30 -0.36 -3.98
C GLN A 221 -9.15 -0.60 -2.73
N THR A 222 -10.05 -1.60 -2.82
CA THR A 222 -10.69 -2.23 -1.67
C THR A 222 -10.66 -3.75 -1.85
N ARG A 223 -10.55 -4.46 -0.73
CA ARG A 223 -10.61 -5.92 -0.69
C ARG A 223 -11.07 -6.38 0.69
N ASN A 224 -11.50 -7.63 0.79
CA ASN A 224 -11.80 -8.21 2.09
C ASN A 224 -10.55 -8.19 2.97
N GLY A 225 -10.66 -7.59 4.15
CA GLY A 225 -9.54 -7.38 5.04
C GLY A 225 -9.01 -8.69 5.62
N LYS A 226 -7.71 -8.93 5.48
CA LYS A 226 -7.03 -9.99 6.22
C LYS A 226 -7.05 -9.64 7.70
N ARG A 227 -7.31 -10.65 8.55
CA ARG A 227 -7.53 -10.46 9.98
C ARG A 227 -7.04 -11.66 10.79
N THR A 228 -6.79 -11.46 12.07
CA THR A 228 -6.48 -12.55 12.99
C THR A 228 -7.71 -13.44 13.21
N ALA A 229 -7.50 -14.67 13.70
CA ALA A 229 -8.59 -15.56 14.09
C ALA A 229 -9.51 -14.89 15.10
N LYS A 230 -8.95 -14.25 16.15
CA LYS A 230 -9.71 -13.52 17.17
C LYS A 230 -10.58 -12.41 16.56
N ALA A 231 -10.00 -11.60 15.68
CA ALA A 231 -10.74 -10.54 15.00
C ALA A 231 -11.84 -11.10 14.10
N SER A 232 -11.61 -12.20 13.38
CA SER A 232 -12.60 -12.85 12.53
C SER A 232 -13.85 -13.26 13.30
N PHE A 233 -13.69 -13.86 14.49
CA PHE A 233 -14.81 -14.21 15.36
C PHE A 233 -15.59 -13.01 15.83
N LYS A 234 -14.88 -12.01 16.38
CA LYS A 234 -15.50 -10.80 16.91
C LYS A 234 -16.28 -10.06 15.81
N ILE A 235 -15.68 -9.87 14.65
CA ILE A 235 -16.32 -9.20 13.50
C ILE A 235 -17.58 -9.96 13.06
N ALA A 236 -17.53 -11.30 12.95
CA ALA A 236 -18.68 -12.09 12.54
C ALA A 236 -19.85 -11.96 13.53
N VAL A 237 -19.58 -11.98 14.84
CA VAL A 237 -20.59 -11.79 15.89
C VAL A 237 -21.17 -10.38 15.84
N GLU A 238 -20.32 -9.36 15.85
CA GLU A 238 -20.78 -7.96 15.87
C GLU A 238 -21.58 -7.61 14.61
N MET A 239 -21.14 -8.04 13.41
CA MET A 239 -21.90 -7.83 12.17
C MET A 239 -23.26 -8.50 12.17
N ALA A 240 -23.41 -9.66 12.83
CA ALA A 240 -24.70 -10.31 13.01
C ALA A 240 -25.59 -9.55 14.00
N ASP A 241 -25.03 -9.05 15.10
CA ASP A 241 -25.75 -8.28 16.11
C ASP A 241 -26.15 -6.88 15.56
N GLU A 242 -25.34 -6.28 14.71
CA GLU A 242 -25.64 -5.06 13.97
C GLU A 242 -26.66 -5.26 12.84
N GLY A 243 -27.01 -6.50 12.52
CA GLY A 243 -27.95 -6.83 11.45
C GLY A 243 -27.40 -6.68 10.03
N LEU A 244 -26.09 -6.55 9.87
CA LEU A 244 -25.42 -6.50 8.56
C LEU A 244 -25.43 -7.85 7.85
N ILE A 245 -25.33 -8.96 8.63
CA ILE A 245 -25.37 -10.34 8.14
C ILE A 245 -26.29 -11.18 9.04
N THR A 246 -26.69 -12.35 8.58
CA THR A 246 -27.43 -13.30 9.43
C THR A 246 -26.49 -14.08 10.32
N LYS A 247 -27.03 -14.70 11.40
CA LYS A 247 -26.24 -15.59 12.28
C LYS A 247 -25.70 -16.81 11.53
N GLU A 248 -26.46 -17.33 10.58
CA GLU A 248 -26.05 -18.45 9.73
C GLU A 248 -24.88 -18.06 8.84
N GLU A 249 -24.91 -16.84 8.28
CA GLU A 249 -23.79 -16.31 7.50
C GLU A 249 -22.56 -16.09 8.36
N ALA A 250 -22.72 -15.55 9.56
CA ALA A 250 -21.62 -15.37 10.51
C ALA A 250 -20.91 -16.69 10.82
N ILE A 251 -21.67 -17.77 11.04
CA ILE A 251 -21.11 -19.11 11.30
C ILE A 251 -20.34 -19.63 10.08
N LYS A 252 -20.85 -19.43 8.86
CA LYS A 252 -20.19 -19.89 7.62
C LYS A 252 -18.85 -19.19 7.35
N ARG A 253 -18.67 -17.96 7.85
CA ARG A 253 -17.43 -17.18 7.66
C ARG A 253 -16.31 -17.60 8.58
N ILE A 254 -16.62 -18.36 9.61
CA ILE A 254 -15.64 -18.81 10.59
C ILE A 254 -14.97 -20.08 10.08
N ASP A 255 -13.64 -20.01 9.89
CA ASP A 255 -12.86 -21.21 9.61
C ASP A 255 -12.78 -22.09 10.87
N PRO A 256 -13.27 -23.34 10.83
CA PRO A 256 -13.17 -24.25 11.98
C PRO A 256 -11.74 -24.47 12.47
N ALA A 257 -10.74 -24.44 11.57
CA ALA A 257 -9.33 -24.55 11.93
C ALA A 257 -8.82 -23.35 12.74
N ALA A 258 -9.42 -22.18 12.56
CA ALA A 258 -9.08 -20.98 13.33
C ALA A 258 -9.53 -21.08 14.81
N LEU A 259 -10.51 -21.93 15.12
CA LEU A 259 -10.93 -22.20 16.52
C LEU A 259 -9.80 -22.77 17.36
N ASP A 260 -9.01 -23.66 16.79
CA ASP A 260 -7.87 -24.29 17.48
C ASP A 260 -6.86 -23.23 17.94
N GLN A 261 -6.64 -22.19 17.14
CA GLN A 261 -5.72 -21.10 17.48
C GLN A 261 -6.19 -20.31 18.71
N LEU A 262 -7.49 -20.20 18.95
CA LEU A 262 -8.04 -19.50 20.12
C LEU A 262 -7.94 -20.31 21.42
N LEU A 263 -7.74 -21.63 21.32
CA LEU A 263 -7.56 -22.51 22.46
C LEU A 263 -6.12 -22.54 22.95
N HIS A 264 -5.16 -22.04 22.16
CA HIS A 264 -3.77 -21.97 22.58
C HIS A 264 -3.53 -20.83 23.58
N PRO A 265 -2.66 -21.05 24.59
CA PRO A 265 -2.26 -19.99 25.52
C PRO A 265 -1.65 -18.81 24.76
N THR A 266 -2.08 -17.62 25.10
CA THR A 266 -1.49 -16.37 24.57
C THR A 266 -0.61 -15.73 25.64
N LEU A 267 0.42 -15.01 25.21
CA LEU A 267 1.24 -14.21 26.12
C LEU A 267 0.41 -13.04 26.67
N ASP A 268 0.55 -12.77 27.96
CA ASP A 268 -0.05 -11.58 28.57
C ASP A 268 0.54 -10.33 27.89
N PRO A 269 -0.29 -9.47 27.26
CA PRO A 269 0.21 -8.26 26.61
C PRO A 269 0.90 -7.28 27.57
N ASN A 270 0.60 -7.37 28.87
CA ASN A 270 1.18 -6.54 29.91
C ASN A 270 2.39 -7.18 30.62
N ALA A 271 2.78 -8.39 30.24
CA ALA A 271 3.94 -9.05 30.81
C ALA A 271 5.23 -8.28 30.47
N PRO A 272 6.16 -8.11 31.41
CA PRO A 272 7.43 -7.47 31.12
C PRO A 272 8.20 -8.27 30.05
N ARG A 273 8.59 -7.59 29.00
CA ARG A 273 9.37 -8.18 27.90
C ARG A 273 10.86 -7.97 28.18
N SER A 274 11.62 -9.05 28.28
CA SER A 274 13.08 -8.97 28.19
C SER A 274 13.49 -8.99 26.71
N VAL A 275 14.10 -7.92 26.24
CA VAL A 275 14.73 -7.82 24.92
C VAL A 275 16.13 -8.38 25.01
#